data_e440affae25bc0caf79e1542dae20953
#
_entry.id   e440affae25bc0caf79e1542dae20953
#
_cell.length_a   1.000
_cell.length_b   1.000
_cell.length_c   1.000
_cell.angle_alpha   90.00
_cell.angle_beta   90.00
_cell.angle_gamma   90.00
#
_symmetry.space_group_name_H-M   'P 1'
#
loop_
_entity.id
_entity.type
_entity.pdbx_description
1 polymer ?
#
loop_
_entity_poly.entity_id
_entity_poly.type
_entity_poly.pdbx_seq_one_letter_code
_entity_poly.pdbx_strand_id
1 'polypeptide(L)'
;MNKLNLFGIWLILITFLYVNTSLSSTIVSHKAYYDLEFLTNESPSLVDGGTGKSSFFLKKECKGWALKETFAITFNLNNKDNSKNFSIFSSFEDFTAKNFSFEHLDKDDLEKEMFYSGYVKKNKNILNGQIFDKKK
;
A
#
# COMPACT_ATOMS: atom_id res chain seq x y z
N MET A 1 17.84 25.00 51.75
CA MET A 1 17.55 24.41 50.44
C MET A 1 18.82 24.45 49.62
N ASN A 2 19.38 23.28 49.32
CA ASN A 2 20.70 23.18 48.73
C ASN A 2 20.67 23.65 47.27
N LYS A 3 21.51 24.61 46.92
CA LYS A 3 21.68 25.15 45.54
C LYS A 3 22.03 24.02 44.53
N LEU A 4 22.54 22.90 45.00
CA LEU A 4 22.87 21.70 44.18
C LEU A 4 21.61 21.02 43.58
N ASN A 5 20.48 21.03 44.29
CA ASN A 5 19.25 20.38 43.82
C ASN A 5 18.55 21.18 42.72
N LEU A 6 18.69 22.53 42.72
CA LEU A 6 18.10 23.34 41.70
C LEU A 6 18.79 23.18 40.34
N PHE A 7 20.10 23.04 40.36
CA PHE A 7 20.91 22.81 39.14
C PHE A 7 20.65 21.44 38.52
N GLY A 8 20.48 20.41 39.35
CA GLY A 8 20.12 19.06 38.90
C GLY A 8 18.75 18.99 38.23
N ILE A 9 17.75 19.70 38.80
CA ILE A 9 16.41 19.77 38.23
C ILE A 9 16.41 20.51 36.87
N TRP A 10 17.19 21.56 36.75
CA TRP A 10 17.33 22.33 35.51
C TRP A 10 18.00 21.53 34.40
N LEU A 11 19.01 20.70 34.75
CA LEU A 11 19.67 19.82 33.78
C LEU A 11 18.75 18.71 33.26
N ILE A 12 17.90 18.15 34.12
CA ILE A 12 16.91 17.13 33.75
C ILE A 12 15.84 17.75 32.85
N LEU A 13 15.41 18.99 33.13
CA LEU A 13 14.41 19.68 32.30
C LEU A 13 14.94 19.98 30.88
N ILE A 14 16.21 20.33 30.76
CA ILE A 14 16.87 20.57 29.47
C ILE A 14 16.99 19.30 28.66
N THR A 15 17.32 18.15 29.28
CA THR A 15 17.40 16.86 28.56
C THR A 15 16.05 16.40 28.04
N PHE A 16 14.95 16.69 28.75
CA PHE A 16 13.59 16.38 28.26
C PHE A 16 13.15 17.23 27.05
N LEU A 17 13.72 18.43 26.87
CA LEU A 17 13.41 19.28 25.73
C LEU A 17 14.10 18.85 24.42
N TYR A 18 15.16 18.05 24.49
CA TYR A 18 15.91 17.61 23.31
C TYR A 18 15.47 16.23 22.73
N VAL A 19 14.57 15.51 23.39
CA VAL A 19 14.22 14.12 23.02
C VAL A 19 13.12 14.01 21.96
N ASN A 20 12.55 15.10 21.48
CA ASN A 20 11.39 15.06 20.56
C ASN A 20 11.67 15.50 19.13
N THR A 21 12.86 15.32 18.60
CA THR A 21 13.02 15.34 17.14
C THR A 21 12.77 13.94 16.59
N SER A 22 11.52 13.54 16.51
CA SER A 22 11.17 12.41 15.65
C SER A 22 11.53 12.84 14.21
N LEU A 23 12.56 12.24 13.64
CA LEU A 23 12.85 12.33 12.21
C LEU A 23 11.67 11.69 11.49
N SER A 24 10.65 12.50 11.21
CA SER A 24 9.60 12.10 10.29
C SER A 24 10.26 11.92 8.93
N SER A 25 10.47 10.66 8.53
CA SER A 25 10.90 10.37 7.17
C SER A 25 9.82 10.89 6.22
N THR A 26 10.16 11.88 5.42
CA THR A 26 9.24 12.38 4.39
C THR A 26 9.12 11.31 3.30
N ILE A 27 7.90 10.84 3.08
CA ILE A 27 7.59 10.00 1.91
C ILE A 27 7.93 10.82 0.66
N VAL A 28 8.65 10.20 -0.28
CA VAL A 28 9.00 10.82 -1.57
C VAL A 28 8.35 10.07 -2.72
N SER A 29 8.05 10.80 -3.79
CA SER A 29 7.58 10.16 -5.03
C SER A 29 8.67 9.23 -5.57
N HIS A 30 8.28 7.99 -5.88
CA HIS A 30 9.20 6.99 -6.42
C HIS A 30 8.50 5.97 -7.30
N LYS A 31 9.29 5.25 -8.09
CA LYS A 31 8.89 4.09 -8.87
C LYS A 31 9.73 2.91 -8.45
N ALA A 32 9.11 1.73 -8.38
CA ALA A 32 9.79 0.47 -8.16
C ALA A 32 9.28 -0.58 -9.16
N TYR A 33 10.15 -1.48 -9.57
CA TYR A 33 9.84 -2.61 -10.44
C TYR A 33 10.37 -3.87 -9.78
N TYR A 34 9.56 -4.92 -9.81
CA TYR A 34 9.86 -6.17 -9.15
C TYR A 34 9.71 -7.32 -10.14
N ASP A 35 10.68 -8.21 -10.17
CA ASP A 35 10.51 -9.55 -10.72
C ASP A 35 10.01 -10.45 -9.58
N LEU A 36 8.97 -11.20 -9.85
CA LEU A 36 8.30 -12.06 -8.88
C LEU A 36 8.52 -13.52 -9.27
N GLU A 37 8.94 -14.32 -8.31
CA GLU A 37 9.04 -15.77 -8.43
C GLU A 37 8.56 -16.39 -7.13
N PHE A 38 7.72 -17.40 -7.23
CA PHE A 38 7.32 -18.19 -6.09
C PHE A 38 7.20 -19.67 -6.46
N LEU A 39 7.52 -20.50 -5.50
CA LEU A 39 7.40 -21.96 -5.59
C LEU A 39 6.51 -22.42 -4.43
N THR A 40 5.65 -23.39 -4.71
CA THR A 40 4.86 -24.03 -3.65
C THR A 40 5.52 -25.35 -3.25
N ASN A 41 5.75 -25.54 -1.96
CA ASN A 41 6.30 -26.76 -1.40
C ASN A 41 5.23 -27.69 -0.82
N GLU A 42 3.96 -27.30 -0.93
CA GLU A 42 2.82 -28.07 -0.42
C GLU A 42 2.26 -28.97 -1.51
N SER A 43 2.25 -30.26 -1.26
CA SER A 43 1.65 -31.25 -2.15
C SER A 43 0.43 -31.88 -1.47
N PRO A 44 -0.72 -32.00 -2.16
CA PRO A 44 -0.97 -31.62 -3.55
C PRO A 44 -1.45 -30.17 -3.68
N SER A 45 -0.68 -29.33 -4.37
CA SER A 45 -1.09 -27.96 -4.73
C SER A 45 -1.66 -27.95 -6.15
N LEU A 46 -2.68 -27.13 -6.40
CA LEU A 46 -3.19 -26.86 -7.74
C LEU A 46 -2.20 -25.98 -8.54
N VAL A 47 -1.39 -25.21 -7.84
CA VAL A 47 -0.37 -24.31 -8.40
C VAL A 47 0.99 -24.78 -7.95
N ASP A 48 1.89 -25.06 -8.89
CA ASP A 48 3.27 -25.50 -8.61
C ASP A 48 4.21 -24.32 -8.35
N GLY A 49 3.84 -23.16 -8.84
CA GLY A 49 4.61 -21.95 -8.72
C GLY A 49 4.14 -20.87 -9.67
N GLY A 50 4.95 -19.84 -9.83
CA GLY A 50 4.65 -18.79 -10.80
C GLY A 50 5.76 -17.77 -10.91
N THR A 51 5.69 -17.03 -11.99
CA THR A 51 6.58 -15.89 -12.26
C THR A 51 5.78 -14.68 -12.67
N GLY A 52 6.33 -13.51 -12.47
CA GLY A 52 5.64 -12.31 -12.85
C GLY A 52 6.48 -11.07 -12.72
N LYS A 53 5.82 -9.95 -13.00
CA LYS A 53 6.39 -8.62 -12.83
C LYS A 53 5.39 -7.74 -12.09
N SER A 54 5.90 -6.91 -11.22
CA SER A 54 5.13 -5.86 -10.57
C SER A 54 5.78 -4.51 -10.79
N SER A 55 4.95 -3.48 -10.88
CA SER A 55 5.40 -2.10 -10.81
C SER A 55 4.62 -1.33 -9.76
N PHE A 56 5.32 -0.55 -8.99
CA PHE A 56 4.78 0.34 -7.97
C PHE A 56 5.14 1.77 -8.32
N PHE A 57 4.18 2.65 -8.27
CA PHE A 57 4.34 4.05 -8.57
C PHE A 57 3.63 4.91 -7.54
N LEU A 58 4.39 5.63 -6.72
CA LEU A 58 3.88 6.60 -5.76
C LEU A 58 4.25 8.00 -6.22
N LYS A 59 3.26 8.87 -6.34
CA LYS A 59 3.43 10.25 -6.77
C LYS A 59 2.76 11.22 -5.81
N LYS A 60 3.51 12.23 -5.41
CA LYS A 60 2.94 13.38 -4.72
C LYS A 60 2.27 14.29 -5.74
N GLU A 61 1.02 14.58 -5.53
CA GLU A 61 0.22 15.51 -6.32
C GLU A 61 -0.11 16.77 -5.52
N CYS A 62 -0.78 17.75 -6.13
CA CYS A 62 -1.09 19.02 -5.47
C CYS A 62 -1.94 18.89 -4.19
N LYS A 63 -2.78 17.84 -4.11
CA LYS A 63 -3.76 17.66 -3.03
C LYS A 63 -3.59 16.41 -2.20
N GLY A 64 -2.67 15.51 -2.58
CA GLY A 64 -2.53 14.21 -1.92
C GLY A 64 -1.47 13.33 -2.56
N TRP A 65 -1.59 12.05 -2.30
CA TRP A 65 -0.76 10.99 -2.84
C TRP A 65 -1.56 10.13 -3.80
N ALA A 66 -1.04 9.96 -5.00
CA ALA A 66 -1.54 8.99 -5.97
C ALA A 66 -0.62 7.77 -5.98
N LEU A 67 -1.21 6.59 -5.91
CA LEU A 67 -0.54 5.30 -5.99
C LEU A 67 -1.09 4.55 -7.20
N LYS A 68 -0.21 3.89 -7.93
CA LYS A 68 -0.58 2.91 -8.95
C LYS A 68 0.31 1.68 -8.81
N GLU A 69 -0.32 0.52 -8.75
CA GLU A 69 0.31 -0.79 -8.73
C GLU A 69 -0.17 -1.62 -9.90
N THR A 70 0.73 -2.35 -10.53
CA THR A 70 0.39 -3.23 -11.64
C THR A 70 1.07 -4.57 -11.43
N PHE A 71 0.34 -5.66 -11.58
CA PHE A 71 0.83 -7.02 -11.51
C PHE A 71 0.54 -7.74 -12.82
N ALA A 72 1.50 -8.48 -13.29
CA ALA A 72 1.33 -9.43 -14.38
C ALA A 72 1.98 -10.74 -13.95
N ILE A 73 1.17 -11.74 -13.63
CA ILE A 73 1.62 -13.01 -13.06
C ILE A 73 1.19 -14.15 -13.96
N THR A 74 2.08 -15.08 -14.15
CA THR A 74 1.82 -16.38 -14.80
C THR A 74 1.94 -17.46 -13.74
N PHE A 75 0.86 -18.19 -13.49
CA PHE A 75 0.80 -19.33 -12.58
C PHE A 75 1.08 -20.61 -13.35
N ASN A 76 1.97 -21.42 -12.82
CA ASN A 76 2.22 -22.78 -13.31
C ASN A 76 1.23 -23.71 -12.63
N LEU A 77 0.30 -24.28 -13.40
CA LEU A 77 -0.72 -25.18 -12.87
C LEU A 77 -0.32 -26.63 -13.06
N ASN A 78 -0.55 -27.43 -12.02
CA ASN A 78 -0.27 -28.85 -12.06
C ASN A 78 -1.15 -29.55 -13.09
N ASN A 79 -0.54 -30.18 -14.10
CA ASN A 79 -1.20 -30.89 -15.20
C ASN A 79 -2.17 -30.04 -16.07
N LYS A 80 -1.97 -28.71 -16.12
CA LYS A 80 -2.78 -27.79 -16.93
C LYS A 80 -1.91 -26.76 -17.63
N ASP A 81 -2.52 -26.06 -18.57
CA ASP A 81 -1.92 -24.88 -19.17
C ASP A 81 -1.74 -23.78 -18.10
N ASN A 82 -0.67 -23.00 -18.24
CA ASN A 82 -0.39 -21.89 -17.34
C ASN A 82 -1.53 -20.89 -17.38
N SER A 83 -1.89 -20.35 -16.23
CA SER A 83 -2.87 -19.29 -16.11
C SER A 83 -2.19 -17.94 -15.95
N LYS A 84 -2.71 -16.92 -16.61
CA LYS A 84 -2.21 -15.54 -16.54
C LYS A 84 -3.22 -14.66 -15.86
N ASN A 85 -2.71 -13.81 -14.97
CA ASN A 85 -3.49 -12.79 -14.31
C ASN A 85 -2.80 -11.43 -14.49
N PHE A 86 -3.60 -10.42 -14.77
CA PHE A 86 -3.18 -9.03 -14.85
C PHE A 86 -4.05 -8.19 -13.93
N SER A 87 -3.42 -7.40 -13.06
CA SER A 87 -4.11 -6.59 -12.09
C SER A 87 -3.56 -5.17 -12.08
N ILE A 88 -4.45 -4.20 -12.00
CA ILE A 88 -4.11 -2.80 -11.77
C ILE A 88 -4.88 -2.30 -10.55
N PHE A 89 -4.14 -1.79 -9.58
CA PHE A 89 -4.70 -1.04 -8.46
C PHE A 89 -4.26 0.42 -8.55
N SER A 90 -5.19 1.33 -8.39
CA SER A 90 -4.91 2.77 -8.32
C SER A 90 -5.61 3.36 -7.11
N SER A 91 -4.95 4.23 -6.39
CA SER A 91 -5.58 4.93 -5.26
C SER A 91 -5.11 6.38 -5.14
N PHE A 92 -5.92 7.16 -4.49
CA PHE A 92 -5.62 8.54 -4.12
C PHE A 92 -6.02 8.78 -2.68
N GLU A 93 -5.10 9.38 -1.90
CA GLU A 93 -5.34 9.81 -0.53
C GLU A 93 -4.97 11.29 -0.39
N ASP A 94 -5.87 12.10 0.14
CA ASP A 94 -5.58 13.51 0.37
C ASP A 94 -4.60 13.70 1.56
N PHE A 95 -3.87 14.83 1.58
CA PHE A 95 -2.90 15.12 2.64
C PHE A 95 -3.51 15.24 4.04
N THR A 96 -4.82 15.34 4.15
CA THR A 96 -5.52 15.40 5.44
C THR A 96 -5.94 14.04 5.95
N ALA A 97 -5.70 12.97 5.17
CA ALA A 97 -6.18 11.60 5.42
C ALA A 97 -7.69 11.52 5.69
N LYS A 98 -8.46 12.44 5.07
CA LYS A 98 -9.91 12.48 5.20
C LYS A 98 -10.63 11.84 4.02
N ASN A 99 -10.00 11.82 2.86
CA ASN A 99 -10.57 11.24 1.65
C ASN A 99 -9.59 10.27 1.05
N PHE A 100 -10.08 9.06 0.82
CA PHE A 100 -9.39 8.00 0.11
C PHE A 100 -10.31 7.47 -0.99
N SER A 101 -9.76 7.21 -2.17
CA SER A 101 -10.47 6.56 -3.28
C SER A 101 -9.58 5.52 -3.93
N PHE A 102 -10.18 4.50 -4.50
CA PHE A 102 -9.45 3.47 -5.22
C PHE A 102 -10.22 2.94 -6.41
N GLU A 103 -9.48 2.39 -7.36
CA GLU A 103 -9.94 1.61 -8.48
C GLU A 103 -9.08 0.36 -8.60
N HIS A 104 -9.71 -0.77 -8.87
CA HIS A 104 -9.05 -2.06 -9.05
C HIS A 104 -9.63 -2.76 -10.27
N LEU A 105 -8.75 -3.17 -11.16
CA LEU A 105 -9.06 -3.97 -12.34
C LEU A 105 -8.27 -5.27 -12.26
N ASP A 106 -8.97 -6.39 -12.30
CA ASP A 106 -8.40 -7.73 -12.51
C ASP A 106 -8.84 -8.28 -13.85
N LYS A 107 -7.92 -8.91 -14.56
CA LYS A 107 -8.17 -9.60 -15.81
C LYS A 107 -7.45 -10.94 -15.83
N ASP A 108 -8.17 -12.01 -16.09
CA ASP A 108 -7.60 -13.35 -16.30
C ASP A 108 -7.43 -13.67 -17.79
N ASP A 109 -6.82 -14.79 -18.10
CA ASP A 109 -6.63 -15.30 -19.47
C ASP A 109 -7.93 -15.78 -20.15
N LEU A 110 -9.02 -15.91 -19.40
CA LEU A 110 -10.37 -16.16 -19.92
C LEU A 110 -11.10 -14.87 -20.28
N GLU A 111 -10.40 -13.73 -20.30
CA GLU A 111 -10.95 -12.39 -20.56
C GLU A 111 -12.03 -11.93 -19.58
N LYS A 112 -12.15 -12.60 -18.44
CA LYS A 112 -13.00 -12.10 -17.37
C LYS A 112 -12.37 -10.86 -16.76
N GLU A 113 -13.09 -9.76 -16.84
CA GLU A 113 -12.71 -8.52 -16.19
C GLU A 113 -13.57 -8.29 -14.95
N MET A 114 -12.90 -8.08 -13.81
CA MET A 114 -13.53 -7.64 -12.59
C MET A 114 -13.05 -6.23 -12.29
N PHE A 115 -13.97 -5.30 -12.14
CA PHE A 115 -13.66 -3.92 -11.84
C PHE A 115 -14.38 -3.49 -10.57
N TYR A 116 -13.59 -3.05 -9.60
CA TYR A 116 -14.07 -2.48 -8.35
C TYR A 116 -13.58 -1.05 -8.22
N SER A 117 -14.44 -0.18 -7.71
CA SER A 117 -14.01 1.14 -7.29
C SER A 117 -14.65 1.49 -5.95
N GLY A 118 -14.07 2.42 -5.24
CA GLY A 118 -14.64 2.82 -3.97
C GLY A 118 -14.03 4.08 -3.42
N TYR A 119 -14.65 4.56 -2.36
CA TYR A 119 -14.11 5.69 -1.61
C TYR A 119 -14.41 5.55 -0.12
N VAL A 120 -13.58 6.19 0.67
CA VAL A 120 -13.78 6.37 2.11
C VAL A 120 -13.63 7.83 2.46
N LYS A 121 -14.56 8.34 3.26
CA LYS A 121 -14.51 9.69 3.83
C LYS A 121 -14.51 9.62 5.35
N LYS A 122 -13.58 10.35 5.96
CA LYS A 122 -13.49 10.50 7.41
C LYS A 122 -14.14 11.80 7.84
N ASN A 123 -15.15 11.70 8.69
CA ASN A 123 -15.76 12.87 9.33
C ASN A 123 -15.67 12.70 10.85
N LYS A 124 -14.83 13.52 11.50
CA LYS A 124 -14.44 13.36 12.91
C LYS A 124 -13.86 11.95 13.14
N ASN A 125 -14.53 11.12 13.93
CA ASN A 125 -14.12 9.75 14.25
C ASN A 125 -14.93 8.67 13.48
N ILE A 126 -15.75 9.08 12.51
CA ILE A 126 -16.59 8.17 11.71
C ILE A 126 -15.99 8.03 10.34
N LEU A 127 -15.82 6.79 9.89
CA LEU A 127 -15.44 6.43 8.53
C LEU A 127 -16.70 6.00 7.78
N ASN A 128 -16.97 6.66 6.66
CA ASN A 128 -18.04 6.31 5.73
C ASN A 128 -17.42 5.98 4.37
N GLY A 129 -17.78 4.85 3.80
CA GLY A 129 -17.27 4.41 2.51
C GLY A 129 -18.30 3.64 1.72
N GLN A 130 -18.04 3.55 0.43
CA GLN A 130 -18.85 2.76 -0.51
C GLN A 130 -17.91 2.06 -1.49
N ILE A 131 -18.28 0.85 -1.86
CA ILE A 131 -17.62 0.04 -2.88
C ILE A 131 -18.63 -0.20 -3.99
N PHE A 132 -18.16 -0.05 -5.21
CA PHE A 132 -18.95 -0.26 -6.44
C PHE A 132 -18.32 -1.39 -7.23
N ASP A 133 -19.10 -2.39 -7.55
CA ASP A 133 -18.76 -3.47 -8.48
C ASP A 133 -19.37 -3.13 -9.84
N LYS A 134 -18.54 -2.97 -10.87
CA LYS A 134 -19.01 -2.87 -12.26
C LYS A 134 -18.85 -4.25 -12.90
N LYS A 135 -19.85 -5.08 -12.77
CA LYS A 135 -19.98 -6.24 -13.65
C LYS A 135 -20.28 -5.73 -15.06
N LYS A 136 -19.40 -6.06 -15.99
CA LYS A 136 -19.70 -5.97 -17.43
C LYS A 136 -20.43 -7.21 -17.88
#